data_c3593c4701809f2b69209c65e17b1d22
#
_entry.id   c3593c4701809f2b69209c65e17b1d22
#
_cell.length_a   1.000
_cell.length_b   1.000
_cell.length_c   1.000
_cell.angle_alpha   90.00
_cell.angle_beta   90.00
_cell.angle_gamma   90.00
#
_symmetry.space_group_name_H-M   'P 1'
#
loop_
_entity.id
_entity.type
_entity.pdbx_description
1 polymer ?
#
loop_
_entity_poly.entity_id
_entity_poly.type
_entity_poly.pdbx_seq_one_letter_code
_entity_poly.pdbx_strand_id
1 'polypeptide(L)'
;MWSLLILREVICGAERFDQIREDLGITRSVLSNRLARLVQEGILERYQYRDSGQRARKGYALTAKGHALLPVVIALREWGGEHLEPGNTPLRLQLQTRDGLRVETKLIREDGLEVNDMTDIIATVKE
;
A
#
# COMPACT_ATOMS: atom_id res chain seq x y z
N MET A 1 3.99 -4.35 10.40
CA MET A 1 2.56 -4.68 10.28
C MET A 1 1.69 -3.44 10.09
N TRP A 2 1.68 -2.51 11.04
CA TRP A 2 0.83 -1.32 10.97
C TRP A 2 1.06 -0.46 9.74
N SER A 3 2.32 -0.25 9.34
CA SER A 3 2.63 0.59 8.17
C SER A 3 1.99 0.06 6.88
N LEU A 4 1.98 -1.25 6.69
CA LEU A 4 1.35 -1.89 5.53
C LEU A 4 -0.17 -1.72 5.56
N LEU A 5 -0.79 -1.88 6.74
CA LEU A 5 -2.22 -1.70 6.90
C LEU A 5 -2.64 -0.25 6.69
N ILE A 6 -1.84 0.70 7.16
CA ILE A 6 -2.06 2.13 6.92
C ILE A 6 -1.98 2.44 5.42
N LEU A 7 -0.97 1.92 4.73
CA LEU A 7 -0.85 2.10 3.27
C LEU A 7 -2.07 1.52 2.54
N ARG A 8 -2.55 0.35 2.96
CA ARG A 8 -3.77 -0.23 2.39
C ARG A 8 -4.95 0.73 2.53
N GLU A 9 -5.15 1.32 3.70
CA GLU A 9 -6.25 2.27 3.93
C GLU A 9 -6.14 3.49 3.00
N VAL A 10 -4.95 4.07 2.89
CA VAL A 10 -4.72 5.22 2.01
C VAL A 10 -4.93 4.85 0.53
N ILE A 11 -4.46 3.68 0.11
CA ILE A 11 -4.67 3.16 -1.25
C ILE A 11 -6.17 3.01 -1.54
N CYS A 12 -6.95 2.57 -0.55
CA CYS A 12 -8.40 2.41 -0.68
C CYS A 12 -9.20 3.71 -0.54
N GLY A 13 -8.52 4.84 -0.35
CA GLY A 13 -9.16 6.17 -0.29
C GLY A 13 -9.42 6.70 1.11
N ALA A 14 -9.06 5.98 2.17
CA ALA A 14 -9.16 6.46 3.55
C ALA A 14 -7.95 7.34 3.87
N GLU A 15 -8.02 8.61 3.51
CA GLU A 15 -6.88 9.54 3.60
C GLU A 15 -6.88 10.37 4.89
N ARG A 16 -7.98 10.39 5.63
CA ARG A 16 -8.15 11.20 6.85
C ARG A 16 -7.71 10.43 8.10
N PHE A 17 -7.02 11.10 8.98
CA PHE A 17 -6.48 10.51 10.21
C PHE A 17 -7.54 9.73 11.01
N ASP A 18 -8.69 10.37 11.28
CA ASP A 18 -9.72 9.75 12.10
C ASP A 18 -10.34 8.52 11.41
N GLN A 19 -10.47 8.54 10.09
CA GLN A 19 -10.98 7.42 9.32
C GLN A 19 -10.01 6.23 9.38
N ILE A 20 -8.73 6.47 9.18
CA ILE A 20 -7.70 5.42 9.28
C ILE A 20 -7.68 4.82 10.68
N ARG A 21 -7.74 5.66 11.69
CA ARG A 21 -7.75 5.24 13.09
C ARG A 21 -8.95 4.34 13.41
N GLU A 22 -10.11 4.73 12.97
CA GLU A 22 -11.35 3.99 13.18
C GLU A 22 -11.32 2.64 12.44
N ASP A 23 -10.94 2.65 11.17
CA ASP A 23 -10.91 1.45 10.33
C ASP A 23 -9.93 0.40 10.86
N LEU A 24 -8.80 0.82 11.42
CA LEU A 24 -7.77 -0.09 11.92
C LEU A 24 -7.87 -0.41 13.41
N GLY A 25 -8.66 0.36 14.16
CA GLY A 25 -8.71 0.21 15.61
C GLY A 25 -7.37 0.51 16.30
N ILE A 26 -6.54 1.32 15.69
CA ILE A 26 -5.20 1.69 16.16
C ILE A 26 -5.28 2.87 17.14
N THR A 27 -4.37 2.93 18.11
CA THR A 27 -4.30 4.06 19.03
C THR A 27 -3.80 5.32 18.32
N ARG A 28 -4.22 6.49 18.80
CA ARG A 28 -3.84 7.78 18.23
C ARG A 28 -2.32 7.96 18.18
N SER A 29 -1.62 7.61 19.27
CA SER A 29 -0.17 7.79 19.35
C SER A 29 0.59 6.89 18.38
N VAL A 30 0.19 5.63 18.24
CA VAL A 30 0.82 4.70 17.29
C VAL A 30 0.57 5.14 15.87
N LEU A 31 -0.66 5.53 15.53
CA LEU A 31 -0.99 6.01 14.19
C LEU A 31 -0.20 7.29 13.84
N SER A 32 -0.16 8.26 14.77
CA SER A 32 0.61 9.50 14.57
C SER A 32 2.08 9.22 14.28
N ASN A 33 2.70 8.32 15.04
CA ASN A 33 4.10 7.95 14.86
C ASN A 33 4.35 7.25 13.52
N ARG A 34 3.48 6.34 13.14
CA ARG A 34 3.61 5.61 11.87
C ARG A 34 3.40 6.52 10.66
N LEU A 35 2.39 7.39 10.71
CA LEU A 35 2.15 8.36 9.65
C LEU A 35 3.31 9.35 9.50
N ALA A 36 3.82 9.86 10.64
CA ALA A 36 4.98 10.77 10.62
C ALA A 36 6.20 10.11 9.96
N ARG A 37 6.45 8.83 10.24
CA ARG A 37 7.54 8.09 9.62
C ARG A 37 7.33 7.90 8.12
N LEU A 38 6.13 7.55 7.70
CA LEU A 38 5.81 7.39 6.27
C LEU A 38 5.95 8.72 5.51
N VAL A 39 5.61 9.84 6.13
CA VAL A 39 5.83 11.16 5.57
C VAL A 39 7.32 11.49 5.50
N GLN A 40 8.06 11.20 6.57
CA GLN A 40 9.51 11.42 6.62
C GLN A 40 10.24 10.61 5.54
N GLU A 41 9.83 9.36 5.30
CA GLU A 41 10.39 8.50 4.25
C GLU A 41 9.93 8.88 2.83
N GLY A 42 9.05 9.86 2.70
CA GLY A 42 8.56 10.34 1.42
C GLY A 42 7.53 9.43 0.74
N ILE A 43 6.93 8.50 1.48
CA ILE A 43 5.92 7.57 0.95
C ILE A 43 4.54 8.21 0.95
N LEU A 44 4.23 8.97 1.99
CA LEU A 44 3.02 9.76 2.10
C LEU A 44 3.37 11.25 2.12
N GLU A 45 2.44 12.05 1.68
CA GLU A 45 2.47 13.50 1.88
C GLU A 45 1.27 13.92 2.72
N ARG A 46 1.47 14.94 3.52
CA ARG A 46 0.45 15.49 4.40
C ARG A 46 -0.15 16.71 3.73
N TYR A 47 -1.48 16.79 3.75
CA TYR A 47 -2.19 17.98 3.31
C TYR A 47 -3.20 18.40 4.38
N GLN A 48 -3.65 19.65 4.29
CA GLN A 48 -4.72 20.14 5.15
C GLN A 48 -6.03 20.18 4.38
N TYR A 49 -7.10 19.77 5.06
CA TYR A 49 -8.44 19.93 4.55
C TYR A 49 -9.31 20.58 5.63
N ARG A 50 -10.37 21.21 5.20
CA ARG A 50 -11.36 21.83 6.10
C ARG A 50 -12.75 21.57 5.56
N ASP A 51 -13.55 20.89 6.36
CA ASP A 51 -14.99 20.80 6.11
C ASP A 51 -15.62 22.14 6.48
N SER A 52 -16.74 22.48 5.82
CA SER A 52 -17.41 23.78 6.00
C SER A 52 -17.70 24.06 7.48
N GLY A 53 -17.20 25.22 7.97
CA GLY A 53 -17.38 25.65 9.35
C GLY A 53 -16.55 24.92 10.40
N GLN A 54 -15.63 24.04 10.01
CA GLN A 54 -14.82 23.26 10.92
C GLN A 54 -13.35 23.68 10.94
N ARG A 55 -12.63 23.21 11.97
CA ARG A 55 -11.18 23.39 12.11
C ARG A 55 -10.45 22.65 10.98
N ALA A 56 -9.35 23.22 10.49
CA ALA A 56 -8.47 22.54 9.55
C ALA A 56 -7.91 21.24 10.16
N ARG A 57 -7.92 20.16 9.39
CA ARG A 57 -7.45 18.83 9.77
C ARG A 57 -6.43 18.32 8.78
N LYS A 58 -5.70 17.28 9.16
CA LYS A 58 -4.67 16.66 8.33
C LYS A 58 -5.22 15.48 7.56
N GLY A 59 -4.89 15.42 6.28
CA GLY A 59 -5.08 14.28 5.41
C GLY A 59 -3.73 13.77 4.88
N TYR A 60 -3.73 12.58 4.32
CA TYR A 60 -2.54 11.90 3.82
C TYR A 60 -2.81 11.33 2.44
N ALA A 61 -1.86 11.47 1.53
CA ALA A 61 -1.95 10.94 0.19
C ALA A 61 -0.63 10.28 -0.21
N LEU A 62 -0.68 9.33 -1.14
CA LEU A 62 0.53 8.71 -1.67
C LEU A 62 1.31 9.71 -2.51
N THR A 63 2.62 9.77 -2.30
CA THR A 63 3.56 10.45 -3.19
C THR A 63 3.83 9.58 -4.43
N ALA A 64 4.59 10.08 -5.40
CA ALA A 64 5.07 9.27 -6.52
C ALA A 64 5.86 8.05 -6.02
N LYS A 65 6.70 8.23 -5.00
CA LYS A 65 7.43 7.15 -4.34
C LYS A 65 6.49 6.13 -3.69
N GLY A 66 5.42 6.61 -3.05
CA GLY A 66 4.38 5.75 -2.48
C GLY A 66 3.62 4.96 -3.54
N HIS A 67 3.25 5.59 -4.65
CA HIS A 67 2.62 4.90 -5.79
C HIS A 67 3.53 3.81 -6.38
N ALA A 68 4.84 4.02 -6.38
CA ALA A 68 5.80 3.03 -6.86
C ALA A 68 5.84 1.75 -6.02
N LEU A 69 5.25 1.76 -4.81
CA LEU A 69 5.07 0.56 -3.98
C LEU A 69 3.88 -0.31 -4.40
N LEU A 70 2.98 0.19 -5.24
CA LEU A 70 1.79 -0.58 -5.64
C LEU A 70 2.13 -1.98 -6.19
N PRO A 71 3.14 -2.17 -7.06
CA PRO A 71 3.52 -3.50 -7.51
C PRO A 71 3.88 -4.45 -6.37
N VAL A 72 4.55 -3.96 -5.33
CA VAL A 72 4.89 -4.75 -4.12
C VAL A 72 3.62 -5.16 -3.38
N VAL A 73 2.68 -4.24 -3.20
CA VAL A 73 1.41 -4.49 -2.51
C VAL A 73 0.57 -5.51 -3.29
N ILE A 74 0.52 -5.40 -4.63
CA ILE A 74 -0.16 -6.35 -5.50
C ILE A 74 0.44 -7.74 -5.34
N ALA A 75 1.78 -7.85 -5.40
CA ALA A 75 2.48 -9.13 -5.26
C ALA A 75 2.22 -9.77 -3.89
N LEU A 76 2.23 -8.99 -2.81
CA LEU A 76 1.91 -9.50 -1.46
C LEU A 76 0.48 -9.99 -1.36
N ARG A 77 -0.45 -9.28 -1.97
CA ARG A 77 -1.86 -9.69 -2.01
C ARG A 77 -2.04 -11.02 -2.75
N GLU A 78 -1.41 -11.15 -3.91
CA GLU A 78 -1.46 -12.37 -4.72
C GLU A 78 -0.90 -13.55 -3.94
N TRP A 79 0.27 -13.38 -3.34
CA TRP A 79 0.91 -14.40 -2.52
C TRP A 79 0.01 -14.82 -1.35
N GLY A 80 -0.57 -13.85 -0.65
CA GLY A 80 -1.48 -14.12 0.47
C GLY A 80 -2.75 -14.86 0.04
N GLY A 81 -3.28 -14.54 -1.14
CA GLY A 81 -4.45 -15.22 -1.69
C GLY A 81 -4.19 -16.69 -2.05
N GLU A 82 -2.96 -16.99 -2.47
CA GLU A 82 -2.57 -18.36 -2.84
C GLU A 82 -2.16 -19.23 -1.65
N HIS A 83 -1.47 -18.65 -0.67
CA HIS A 83 -0.75 -19.41 0.37
C HIS A 83 -1.31 -19.27 1.78
N LEU A 84 -2.18 -18.28 2.03
CA LEU A 84 -2.81 -18.08 3.33
C LEU A 84 -4.26 -18.58 3.30
N GLU A 85 -4.75 -19.00 4.46
CA GLU A 85 -6.14 -19.40 4.59
C GLU A 85 -7.09 -18.23 4.29
N PRO A 86 -8.29 -18.52 3.74
CA PRO A 86 -9.30 -17.48 3.51
C PRO A 86 -9.58 -16.68 4.78
N GLY A 87 -9.49 -15.36 4.66
CA GLY A 87 -9.70 -14.45 5.79
C GLY A 87 -8.44 -14.04 6.54
N ASN A 88 -7.33 -14.73 6.37
CA ASN A 88 -6.05 -14.42 7.03
C ASN A 88 -5.15 -13.47 6.25
N THR A 89 -5.50 -13.13 5.03
CA THR A 89 -4.73 -12.12 4.29
C THR A 89 -5.01 -10.73 4.86
N PRO A 90 -3.97 -9.97 5.24
CA PRO A 90 -4.14 -8.61 5.71
C PRO A 90 -4.52 -7.63 4.60
N LEU A 91 -4.35 -8.03 3.35
CA LEU A 91 -4.58 -7.16 2.19
C LEU A 91 -5.81 -7.61 1.39
N ARG A 92 -6.99 -7.28 1.92
CA ARG A 92 -8.27 -7.53 1.26
C ARG A 92 -8.61 -6.39 0.31
N LEU A 93 -7.86 -6.28 -0.78
CA LEU A 93 -8.14 -5.27 -1.79
C LEU A 93 -7.99 -5.84 -3.18
N GLN A 94 -8.71 -5.26 -4.10
CA GLN A 94 -8.61 -5.57 -5.52
C GLN A 94 -8.11 -4.30 -6.21
N LEU A 95 -7.00 -4.41 -6.90
CA LEU A 95 -6.45 -3.30 -7.65
C LEU A 95 -6.78 -3.48 -9.15
N GLN A 96 -7.14 -2.37 -9.75
CA GLN A 96 -7.56 -2.32 -11.14
C GLN A 96 -7.16 -0.99 -11.75
N THR A 97 -7.08 -0.94 -13.06
CA THR A 97 -6.91 0.31 -13.79
C THR A 97 -8.16 1.18 -13.67
N ARG A 98 -8.08 2.45 -14.02
CA ARG A 98 -9.22 3.38 -13.93
C ARG A 98 -10.40 2.94 -14.79
N ASP A 99 -10.16 2.24 -15.89
CA ASP A 99 -11.18 1.68 -16.77
C ASP A 99 -11.69 0.30 -16.33
N GLY A 100 -11.30 -0.14 -15.12
CA GLY A 100 -11.88 -1.30 -14.46
C GLY A 100 -11.21 -2.65 -14.74
N LEU A 101 -10.08 -2.67 -15.42
CA LEU A 101 -9.36 -3.91 -15.71
C LEU A 101 -8.47 -4.31 -14.54
N ARG A 102 -8.52 -5.59 -14.18
CA ARG A 102 -7.66 -6.14 -13.12
C ARG A 102 -6.20 -6.03 -13.49
N VAL A 103 -5.37 -5.78 -12.48
CA VAL A 103 -3.92 -5.79 -12.62
C VAL A 103 -3.34 -6.96 -11.82
N GLU A 104 -2.27 -7.54 -12.34
CA GLU A 104 -1.53 -8.62 -11.69
C GLU A 104 -0.04 -8.40 -11.84
N THR A 105 0.75 -9.05 -10.99
CA THR A 105 2.21 -8.95 -11.03
C THR A 105 2.78 -10.04 -11.91
N LYS A 106 3.69 -9.66 -12.79
CA LYS A 106 4.45 -10.58 -13.65
C LYS A 106 5.92 -10.22 -13.57
N LEU A 107 6.77 -11.24 -13.60
CA LEU A 107 8.20 -11.04 -13.73
C LEU A 107 8.57 -11.20 -15.21
N ILE A 108 9.17 -10.15 -15.75
CA ILE A 108 9.55 -10.09 -17.16
C ILE A 108 11.07 -10.03 -17.23
N ARG A 109 11.67 -10.92 -18.01
CA ARG A 109 13.11 -10.93 -18.26
C ARG A 109 13.50 -9.72 -19.12
N GLU A 110 14.78 -9.43 -19.11
CA GLU A 110 15.37 -8.36 -19.94
C GLU A 110 15.04 -8.50 -21.44
N ASP A 111 14.88 -9.74 -21.92
CA ASP A 111 14.52 -10.04 -23.33
C ASP A 111 12.99 -10.01 -23.59
N GLY A 112 12.18 -9.65 -22.60
CA GLY A 112 10.72 -9.52 -22.72
C GLY A 112 9.92 -10.78 -22.45
N LEU A 113 10.57 -11.91 -22.14
CA LEU A 113 9.87 -13.14 -21.81
C LEU A 113 9.44 -13.18 -20.34
N GLU A 114 8.27 -13.76 -20.05
CA GLU A 114 7.81 -13.96 -18.69
C GLU A 114 8.60 -15.08 -18.00
N VAL A 115 8.86 -14.91 -16.71
CA VAL A 115 9.39 -15.97 -15.83
C VAL A 115 8.21 -16.59 -15.11
N ASN A 116 7.89 -17.83 -15.44
CA ASN A 116 6.77 -18.57 -14.86
C ASN A 116 7.21 -19.49 -13.71
N ASP A 117 8.45 -19.96 -13.72
CA ASP A 117 9.02 -20.79 -12.66
C ASP A 117 9.97 -19.95 -11.81
N MET A 118 9.56 -19.66 -10.58
CA MET A 118 10.36 -18.85 -9.66
C MET A 118 11.66 -19.53 -9.23
N THR A 119 11.78 -20.86 -9.39
CA THR A 119 13.01 -21.60 -9.09
C THR A 119 14.12 -21.34 -10.11
N ASP A 120 13.78 -20.76 -11.28
CA ASP A 120 14.77 -20.34 -12.28
C ASP A 120 15.49 -19.04 -11.92
N ILE A 121 15.03 -18.36 -10.86
CA ILE A 121 15.60 -17.10 -10.43
C ILE A 121 16.70 -17.36 -9.41
N ILE A 122 17.88 -16.82 -9.67
CA ILE A 122 19.00 -16.86 -8.73
C ILE A 122 19.38 -15.45 -8.30
N ALA A 123 19.85 -15.32 -7.08
CA ALA A 123 20.36 -14.05 -6.57
C ALA A 123 21.88 -14.03 -6.68
N THR A 124 22.41 -12.93 -7.19
CA THR A 124 23.85 -12.67 -7.21
C THR A 124 24.12 -11.33 -6.55
N VAL A 125 25.27 -11.23 -5.87
CA VAL A 125 25.71 -9.97 -5.29
C VAL A 125 26.58 -9.25 -6.33
N LYS A 126 26.21 -8.02 -6.64
CA LYS A 126 27.07 -7.14 -7.43
C LYS A 126 28.12 -6.53 -6.50
N GLU A 127 29.36 -6.69 -6.84
CA GLU A 127 30.47 -6.00 -6.18
C GLU A 127 30.57 -4.55 -6.64
#